data_7a81c313f3da4d49ca77be26a140dafa
#
_entry.id   7a81c313f3da4d49ca77be26a140dafa
#
_cell.length_a   1.000
_cell.length_b   1.000
_cell.length_c   1.000
_cell.angle_alpha   90.00
_cell.angle_beta   90.00
_cell.angle_gamma   90.00
#
_symmetry.space_group_name_H-M   'P 1'
#
loop_
_entity.id
_entity.type
_entity.pdbx_description
1 polymer ?
#
loop_
_entity_poly.entity_id
_entity_poly.type
_entity_poly.pdbx_seq_one_letter_code
_entity_poly.pdbx_strand_id
1 'polypeptide(L)'
;MRCFGAAALLNVFVLIIGLLWGEGDLPLVIGLLLLAAIAELVRKRNGYDTLKGVRMSYIPLAYSFYAHVAHWWTDTEGSLAAAAEEMPAGYADRMVPVIGNIPVLLLMLVLVIPMAILGMRTAEKTMKKQAALLK
;
A
#
# COMPACT_ATOMS: atom_id res chain seq x y z
N MET A 1 0.99 -16.02 -11.19
CA MET A 1 1.03 -15.06 -12.31
C MET A 1 2.47 -14.87 -12.74
N ARG A 2 2.82 -15.31 -13.96
CA ARG A 2 4.19 -15.34 -14.51
C ARG A 2 4.42 -14.27 -15.58
N CYS A 3 3.52 -13.24 -15.65
CA CYS A 3 3.51 -12.26 -16.72
C CYS A 3 3.89 -10.88 -16.20
N PHE A 4 4.39 -10.04 -17.11
CA PHE A 4 4.52 -8.60 -16.92
C PHE A 4 3.12 -8.01 -16.65
N GLY A 5 3.05 -7.04 -15.74
CA GLY A 5 1.80 -6.37 -15.38
C GLY A 5 1.05 -6.99 -14.19
N ALA A 6 1.45 -8.15 -13.69
CA ALA A 6 0.75 -8.82 -12.60
C ALA A 6 0.82 -8.04 -11.26
N ALA A 7 1.92 -7.33 -10.99
CA ALA A 7 2.03 -6.48 -9.82
C ALA A 7 1.30 -5.14 -10.04
N ALA A 8 1.38 -4.58 -11.25
CA ALA A 8 0.69 -3.35 -11.60
C ALA A 8 -0.85 -3.51 -11.56
N LEU A 9 -1.36 -4.67 -11.95
CA LEU A 9 -2.80 -4.95 -12.03
C LEU A 9 -3.50 -4.75 -10.68
N LEU A 10 -2.84 -5.10 -9.57
CA LEU A 10 -3.38 -4.87 -8.22
C LEU A 10 -3.57 -3.37 -7.94
N ASN A 11 -2.56 -2.55 -8.20
CA ASN A 11 -2.64 -1.11 -7.96
C ASN A 11 -3.61 -0.41 -8.92
N VAL A 12 -3.70 -0.86 -10.16
CA VAL A 12 -4.70 -0.37 -11.12
C VAL A 12 -6.11 -0.69 -10.64
N PHE A 13 -6.33 -1.89 -10.11
CA PHE A 13 -7.64 -2.28 -9.57
C PHE A 13 -8.00 -1.43 -8.33
N VAL A 14 -7.06 -1.21 -7.40
CA VAL A 14 -7.25 -0.33 -6.25
C VAL A 14 -7.55 1.11 -6.70
N LEU A 15 -6.84 1.60 -7.71
CA LEU A 15 -7.08 2.93 -8.27
C LEU A 15 -8.49 3.07 -8.86
N ILE A 16 -8.95 2.07 -9.62
CA ILE A 16 -10.30 2.09 -10.19
C ILE A 16 -11.36 2.13 -9.08
N ILE A 17 -11.19 1.33 -8.02
CA ILE A 17 -12.11 1.35 -6.88
C ILE A 17 -12.09 2.71 -6.17
N GLY A 18 -10.91 3.28 -5.91
CA GLY A 18 -10.78 4.61 -5.31
C GLY A 18 -11.49 5.69 -6.13
N LEU A 19 -11.28 5.68 -7.45
CA LEU A 19 -11.97 6.62 -8.36
C LEU A 19 -13.49 6.47 -8.33
N LEU A 20 -14.01 5.24 -8.24
CA LEU A 20 -15.44 4.97 -8.14
C LEU A 20 -16.03 5.46 -6.80
N TRP A 21 -15.25 5.50 -5.75
CA TRP A 21 -15.66 6.03 -4.44
C TRP A 21 -15.43 7.54 -4.28
N GLY A 22 -14.90 8.20 -5.30
CA GLY A 22 -14.62 9.64 -5.26
C GLY A 22 -13.28 10.00 -4.61
N GLU A 23 -12.45 9.03 -4.30
CA GLU A 23 -11.11 9.21 -3.69
C GLU A 23 -10.02 9.37 -4.77
N GLY A 24 -10.29 10.15 -5.80
CA GLY A 24 -9.40 10.32 -6.96
C GLY A 24 -8.45 11.50 -6.85
N ASP A 25 -7.81 11.73 -5.71
CA ASP A 25 -6.84 12.80 -5.56
C ASP A 25 -5.54 12.54 -6.35
N LEU A 26 -4.86 13.62 -6.71
CA LEU A 26 -3.66 13.54 -7.54
C LEU A 26 -2.52 12.74 -6.86
N PRO A 27 -2.23 12.88 -5.55
CA PRO A 27 -1.27 12.07 -4.83
C PRO A 27 -1.56 10.57 -4.91
N LEU A 28 -2.82 10.15 -4.77
CA LEU A 28 -3.23 8.75 -4.88
C LEU A 28 -2.91 8.18 -6.26
N VAL A 29 -3.35 8.88 -7.32
CA VAL A 29 -3.15 8.43 -8.71
C VAL A 29 -1.67 8.28 -9.02
N ILE A 30 -0.89 9.33 -8.77
CA ILE A 30 0.56 9.33 -9.05
C ILE A 30 1.25 8.27 -8.19
N GLY A 31 0.94 8.19 -6.90
CA GLY A 31 1.55 7.26 -5.96
C GLY A 31 1.32 5.81 -6.37
N LEU A 32 0.09 5.41 -6.68
CA LEU A 32 -0.24 4.06 -7.10
C LEU A 32 0.43 3.67 -8.42
N LEU A 33 0.47 4.58 -9.41
CA LEU A 33 1.12 4.32 -10.69
C LEU A 33 2.64 4.19 -10.55
N LEU A 34 3.28 5.05 -9.77
CA LEU A 34 4.72 4.97 -9.49
C LEU A 34 5.08 3.68 -8.76
N LEU A 35 4.33 3.33 -7.71
CA LEU A 35 4.58 2.12 -6.94
C LEU A 35 4.32 0.85 -7.76
N ALA A 36 3.32 0.86 -8.65
CA ALA A 36 3.10 -0.21 -9.61
C ALA A 36 4.29 -0.38 -10.56
N ALA A 37 4.80 0.72 -11.13
CA ALA A 37 5.96 0.68 -12.01
C ALA A 37 7.22 0.18 -11.29
N ILE A 38 7.47 0.64 -10.06
CA ILE A 38 8.59 0.18 -9.23
C ILE A 38 8.45 -1.32 -8.92
N ALA A 39 7.26 -1.79 -8.54
CA ALA A 39 7.01 -3.19 -8.25
C ALA A 39 7.28 -4.09 -9.47
N GLU A 40 6.83 -3.68 -10.66
CA GLU A 40 7.10 -4.39 -11.92
C GLU A 40 8.59 -4.39 -12.26
N LEU A 41 9.29 -3.28 -12.11
CA LEU A 41 10.72 -3.19 -12.36
C LEU A 41 11.53 -4.10 -11.42
N VAL A 42 11.19 -4.10 -10.13
CA VAL A 42 11.80 -4.97 -9.13
C VAL A 42 11.54 -6.44 -9.48
N ARG A 43 10.31 -6.77 -9.88
CA ARG A 43 9.95 -8.11 -10.29
C ARG A 43 10.69 -8.55 -11.54
N LYS A 44 10.79 -7.69 -12.56
CA LYS A 44 11.57 -7.96 -13.77
C LYS A 44 13.03 -8.27 -13.46
N ARG A 45 13.66 -7.49 -12.56
CA ARG A 45 15.07 -7.70 -12.15
C ARG A 45 15.31 -8.98 -11.37
N ASN A 46 14.34 -9.42 -10.57
CA ASN A 46 14.48 -10.59 -9.71
C ASN A 46 13.85 -11.87 -10.30
N GLY A 47 13.25 -11.77 -11.48
CA GLY A 47 12.63 -12.87 -12.23
C GLY A 47 11.14 -13.07 -11.92
N TYR A 48 10.34 -13.15 -12.97
CA TYR A 48 8.87 -13.31 -12.88
C TYR A 48 8.44 -14.64 -12.26
N ASP A 49 9.23 -15.70 -12.46
CA ASP A 49 8.92 -17.05 -12.02
C ASP A 49 9.56 -17.42 -10.67
N THR A 50 10.29 -16.49 -10.09
CA THR A 50 11.02 -16.73 -8.85
C THR A 50 10.22 -16.25 -7.63
N LEU A 51 10.31 -17.02 -6.54
CA LEU A 51 9.77 -16.61 -5.24
C LEU A 51 10.43 -15.33 -4.73
N LYS A 52 11.73 -15.13 -5.08
CA LYS A 52 12.47 -13.91 -4.78
C LYS A 52 11.85 -12.70 -5.48
N GLY A 53 11.50 -12.82 -6.77
CA GLY A 53 10.85 -11.75 -7.53
C GLY A 53 9.51 -11.35 -6.90
N VAL A 54 8.69 -12.32 -6.48
CA VAL A 54 7.43 -12.06 -5.78
C VAL A 54 7.67 -11.33 -4.46
N ARG A 55 8.60 -11.81 -3.63
CA ARG A 55 8.93 -11.20 -2.33
C ARG A 55 9.39 -9.77 -2.47
N MET A 56 10.34 -9.52 -3.36
CA MET A 56 10.92 -8.19 -3.52
C MET A 56 9.95 -7.19 -4.13
N SER A 57 9.06 -7.61 -5.05
CA SER A 57 8.03 -6.75 -5.64
C SER A 57 6.88 -6.44 -4.68
N TYR A 58 6.68 -7.26 -3.65
CA TYR A 58 5.66 -7.01 -2.64
C TYR A 58 6.00 -5.80 -1.75
N ILE A 59 7.28 -5.51 -1.52
CA ILE A 59 7.69 -4.36 -0.71
C ILE A 59 7.16 -3.04 -1.28
N PRO A 60 7.43 -2.65 -2.54
CA PRO A 60 6.83 -1.43 -3.10
C PRO A 60 5.30 -1.48 -3.15
N LEU A 61 4.68 -2.64 -3.36
CA LEU A 61 3.23 -2.76 -3.29
C LEU A 61 2.67 -2.49 -1.88
N ALA A 62 3.39 -2.88 -0.84
CA ALA A 62 2.98 -2.58 0.54
C ALA A 62 2.96 -1.06 0.83
N TYR A 63 3.75 -0.27 0.10
CA TYR A 63 3.70 1.19 0.18
C TYR A 63 2.47 1.81 -0.49
N SER A 64 1.69 1.06 -1.26
CA SER A 64 0.49 1.58 -1.93
C SER A 64 -0.53 2.15 -0.96
N PHE A 65 -0.58 1.64 0.28
CA PHE A 65 -1.39 2.22 1.35
C PHE A 65 -1.05 3.69 1.62
N TYR A 66 0.22 4.08 1.50
CA TYR A 66 0.64 5.47 1.73
C TYR A 66 0.23 6.42 0.62
N ALA A 67 0.06 5.92 -0.61
CA ALA A 67 -0.54 6.73 -1.67
C ALA A 67 -1.98 7.12 -1.31
N HIS A 68 -2.73 6.20 -0.67
CA HIS A 68 -4.10 6.42 -0.24
C HIS A 68 -4.21 7.44 0.91
N VAL A 69 -3.30 7.41 1.87
CA VAL A 69 -3.31 8.33 3.01
C VAL A 69 -2.36 9.53 2.84
N ALA A 70 -1.82 9.74 1.64
CA ALA A 70 -0.86 10.83 1.38
C ALA A 70 -1.42 12.21 1.70
N HIS A 71 -2.73 12.42 1.51
CA HIS A 71 -3.42 13.67 1.82
C HIS A 71 -3.31 14.07 3.29
N TRP A 72 -3.10 13.14 4.22
CA TRP A 72 -2.85 13.46 5.63
C TRP A 72 -1.63 14.35 5.85
N TRP A 73 -0.69 14.36 4.92
CA TRP A 73 0.55 15.17 4.98
C TRP A 73 0.62 16.23 3.88
N THR A 74 -0.14 16.09 2.79
CA THR A 74 -0.19 17.08 1.70
C THR A 74 -1.31 18.10 1.90
N ASP A 75 -2.39 17.70 2.58
CA ASP A 75 -3.54 18.53 2.93
C ASP A 75 -4.05 18.18 4.34
N THR A 76 -3.28 18.58 5.34
CA THR A 76 -3.55 18.28 6.76
C THR A 76 -4.86 18.89 7.23
N GLU A 77 -5.12 20.16 6.86
CA GLU A 77 -6.31 20.90 7.30
C GLU A 77 -7.57 20.31 6.68
N GLY A 78 -7.57 20.04 5.38
CA GLY A 78 -8.68 19.38 4.68
C GLY A 78 -8.96 17.98 5.24
N SER A 79 -7.91 17.22 5.54
CA SER A 79 -8.06 15.88 6.12
C SER A 79 -8.67 15.90 7.52
N LEU A 80 -8.32 16.87 8.36
CA LEU A 80 -8.91 17.03 9.69
C LEU A 80 -10.35 17.54 9.62
N ALA A 81 -10.65 18.45 8.68
CA ALA A 81 -12.00 18.93 8.46
C ALA A 81 -12.94 17.80 8.00
N ALA A 82 -12.53 17.01 7.01
CA ALA A 82 -13.28 15.85 6.55
C ALA A 82 -13.49 14.83 7.68
N ALA A 83 -12.48 14.55 8.48
CA ALA A 83 -12.59 13.66 9.63
C ALA A 83 -13.57 14.19 10.69
N ALA A 84 -13.67 15.51 10.87
CA ALA A 84 -14.60 16.12 11.82
C ALA A 84 -16.07 16.03 11.33
N GLU A 85 -16.28 16.04 10.01
CA GLU A 85 -17.61 15.95 9.40
C GLU A 85 -18.13 14.50 9.31
N GLU A 86 -17.24 13.58 8.92
CA GLU A 86 -17.62 12.21 8.57
C GLU A 86 -17.52 11.21 9.74
N MET A 87 -16.69 11.52 10.75
CA MET A 87 -16.38 10.61 11.85
C MET A 87 -17.06 11.02 13.16
N PRO A 88 -17.19 10.10 14.13
CA PRO A 88 -17.75 10.43 15.44
C PRO A 88 -17.00 11.57 16.13
N ALA A 89 -17.73 12.34 16.95
CA ALA A 89 -17.17 13.48 17.70
C ALA A 89 -15.89 13.10 18.47
N GLY A 90 -14.86 13.96 18.36
CA GLY A 90 -13.54 13.78 18.98
C GLY A 90 -12.60 12.84 18.22
N TYR A 91 -13.00 12.32 17.06
CA TYR A 91 -12.09 11.51 16.22
C TYR A 91 -10.99 12.36 15.59
N ALA A 92 -11.34 13.51 15.03
CA ALA A 92 -10.37 14.45 14.44
C ALA A 92 -9.29 14.87 15.45
N ASP A 93 -9.69 15.14 16.71
CA ASP A 93 -8.74 15.52 17.77
C ASP A 93 -7.70 14.42 18.04
N ARG A 94 -8.08 13.15 17.90
CA ARG A 94 -7.17 12.01 18.05
C ARG A 94 -6.22 11.86 16.87
N MET A 95 -6.57 12.39 15.70
CA MET A 95 -5.73 12.32 14.50
C MET A 95 -4.65 13.42 14.50
N VAL A 96 -4.86 14.54 15.19
CA VAL A 96 -3.92 15.68 15.25
C VAL A 96 -2.47 15.27 15.56
N PRO A 97 -2.17 14.35 16.50
CA PRO A 97 -0.78 13.96 16.77
C PRO A 97 -0.10 13.20 15.63
N VAL A 98 -0.87 12.66 14.69
CA VAL A 98 -0.39 11.79 13.60
C VAL A 98 -0.35 12.53 12.28
N ILE A 99 -1.45 13.20 11.93
CA ILE A 99 -1.63 13.92 10.66
C ILE A 99 -0.67 15.12 10.60
N GLY A 100 0.05 15.26 9.51
CA GLY A 100 1.06 16.33 9.33
C GLY A 100 2.37 16.13 10.10
N ASN A 101 2.45 15.11 10.97
CA ASN A 101 3.63 14.85 11.78
C ASN A 101 4.68 14.06 10.97
N ILE A 102 5.74 14.76 10.53
CA ILE A 102 6.81 14.16 9.70
C ILE A 102 7.58 13.03 10.42
N PRO A 103 8.00 13.13 11.69
CA PRO A 103 8.57 12.01 12.43
C PRO A 103 7.71 10.76 12.44
N VAL A 104 6.39 10.90 12.61
CA VAL A 104 5.44 9.78 12.56
C VAL A 104 5.39 9.17 11.17
N LEU A 105 5.32 9.99 10.12
CA LEU A 105 5.38 9.51 8.74
C LEU A 105 6.64 8.70 8.48
N LEU A 106 7.81 9.20 8.86
CA LEU A 106 9.08 8.50 8.67
C LEU A 106 9.11 7.15 9.42
N LEU A 107 8.62 7.13 10.66
CA LEU A 107 8.50 5.89 11.42
C LEU A 107 7.59 4.89 10.72
N MET A 108 6.43 5.32 10.26
CA MET A 108 5.49 4.49 9.53
C MET A 108 6.12 3.94 8.25
N LEU A 109 6.79 4.76 7.45
CA LEU A 109 7.47 4.33 6.22
C LEU A 109 8.53 3.27 6.50
N VAL A 110 9.31 3.40 7.57
CA VAL A 110 10.31 2.39 7.96
C VAL A 110 9.65 1.09 8.41
N LEU A 111 8.53 1.16 9.14
CA LEU A 111 7.83 -0.02 9.67
C LEU A 111 7.15 -0.86 8.57
N VAL A 112 6.85 -0.29 7.40
CA VAL A 112 6.31 -1.07 6.26
C VAL A 112 7.21 -2.22 5.86
N ILE A 113 8.52 -2.01 5.85
CA ILE A 113 9.47 -3.04 5.37
C ILE A 113 9.39 -4.32 6.21
N PRO A 114 9.59 -4.29 7.54
CA PRO A 114 9.46 -5.50 8.36
C PRO A 114 8.05 -6.09 8.33
N MET A 115 7.01 -5.26 8.28
CA MET A 115 5.62 -5.74 8.18
C MET A 115 5.35 -6.45 6.85
N ALA A 116 5.84 -5.92 5.73
CA ALA A 116 5.75 -6.57 4.42
C ALA A 116 6.48 -7.93 4.42
N ILE A 117 7.67 -8.00 5.02
CA ILE A 117 8.42 -9.25 5.13
C ILE A 117 7.68 -10.28 6.00
N LEU A 118 7.11 -9.87 7.12
CA LEU A 118 6.32 -10.73 8.00
C LEU A 118 5.06 -11.23 7.29
N GLY A 119 4.33 -10.35 6.61
CA GLY A 119 3.15 -10.71 5.83
C GLY A 119 3.46 -11.75 4.76
N MET A 120 4.54 -11.56 4.00
CA MET A 120 5.00 -12.52 3.00
C MET A 120 5.36 -13.88 3.59
N ARG A 121 6.10 -13.91 4.70
CA ARG A 121 6.46 -15.17 5.38
C ARG A 121 5.23 -15.92 5.86
N THR A 122 4.24 -15.19 6.39
CA THR A 122 2.98 -15.79 6.85
C THR A 122 2.18 -16.36 5.67
N ALA A 123 2.04 -15.60 4.59
CA ALA A 123 1.36 -16.06 3.39
C ALA A 123 1.99 -17.32 2.80
N GLU A 124 3.33 -17.37 2.72
CA GLU A 124 4.05 -18.56 2.24
C GLU A 124 3.83 -19.80 3.11
N LYS A 125 3.85 -19.64 4.44
CA LYS A 125 3.56 -20.74 5.36
C LYS A 125 2.15 -21.29 5.16
N THR A 126 1.17 -20.39 5.02
CA THR A 126 -0.23 -20.77 4.81
C THR A 126 -0.41 -21.49 3.49
N MET A 127 0.17 -20.98 2.40
CA MET A 127 0.09 -21.63 1.08
C MET A 127 0.75 -23.01 1.07
N LYS A 128 1.91 -23.17 1.72
CA LYS A 128 2.56 -24.49 1.84
C LYS A 128 1.70 -25.48 2.62
N LYS A 129 1.05 -25.03 3.70
CA LYS A 129 0.15 -25.88 4.49
C LYS A 129 -1.06 -26.32 3.67
N GLN A 130 -1.69 -25.40 2.93
CA GLN A 130 -2.81 -25.73 2.05
C GLN A 130 -2.42 -26.69 0.93
N ALA A 131 -1.27 -26.48 0.29
CA ALA A 131 -0.78 -27.38 -0.76
C ALA A 131 -0.47 -28.79 -0.24
N ALA A 132 -0.10 -28.93 1.04
CA ALA A 132 0.12 -30.23 1.66
C ALA A 132 -1.20 -30.97 1.99
N LEU A 133 -2.28 -30.24 2.24
CA LEU A 133 -3.61 -30.81 2.52
C LEU A 133 -4.36 -31.27 1.26
N LEU A 134 -3.91 -30.81 0.08
CA LEU A 134 -4.50 -31.16 -1.21
C LEU A 134 -3.79 -32.34 -1.91
N LYS A 135 -2.79 -32.93 -1.28
CA LYS A 135 -2.09 -34.15 -1.69
C LYS A 135 -2.55 -35.35 -0.89
#